data_32cba82c90da6e135ff7755e6dbff985
#
_entry.id   32cba82c90da6e135ff7755e6dbff985
#
_cell.length_a   1.000
_cell.length_b   1.000
_cell.length_c   1.000
_cell.angle_alpha   90.00
_cell.angle_beta   90.00
_cell.angle_gamma   90.00
#
_symmetry.space_group_name_H-M   'P 1'
#
loop_
_entity.id
_entity.type
_entity.pdbx_description
1 polymer ?
#
loop_
_entity_poly.entity_id
_entity_poly.type
_entity_poly.pdbx_seq_one_letter_code
_entity_poly.pdbx_strand_id
1 'polypeptide(L)'
;GHAGRKASSQRPWEGGNALSQDVWQTYGPSAIPFADGWHTPEALDDAGLARIKQAFVDSAKRAVRLGIDAIELHAAHGYLLHQFLSPISNQRDDAYGGSLENRLRYPLEIFDAVKAVVPADMPVLVRVSASDWVDGGWDVEQTIEFAKALDAAGCASLHVSSGGNSLAQKINIGYGYQTDLAKQIRDVVAMPIIAVGMITDPVQAETIIRTGQADMVALAREFLRDPHWTWRAAKALRSTSSVPDQYARAVTFS
;
A
#
# COMPACT_ATOMS: atom_id res chain seq x y z
N GLY A 1 5.85 6.54 3.47
CA GLY A 1 5.87 6.54 1.99
C GLY A 1 6.61 7.71 1.39
N HIS A 2 6.93 7.63 0.12
CA HIS A 2 7.53 8.70 -0.69
C HIS A 2 6.78 8.77 -2.02
N ALA A 3 6.35 9.96 -2.43
CA ALA A 3 5.44 10.11 -3.58
C ALA A 3 6.09 9.84 -4.95
N GLY A 4 7.43 9.89 -5.04
CA GLY A 4 8.12 9.63 -6.28
C GLY A 4 7.73 10.64 -7.37
N ARG A 5 7.52 10.14 -8.60
CA ARG A 5 7.10 10.95 -9.76
C ARG A 5 5.71 11.58 -9.63
N LYS A 6 4.94 11.19 -8.61
CA LYS A 6 3.62 11.79 -8.30
C LYS A 6 3.70 12.88 -7.23
N ALA A 7 4.89 13.28 -6.80
CA ALA A 7 5.08 14.44 -5.94
C ALA A 7 4.87 15.75 -6.74
N SER A 8 4.91 16.87 -6.04
CA SER A 8 4.66 18.19 -6.65
C SER A 8 3.30 18.25 -7.37
N SER A 9 2.26 17.76 -6.69
CA SER A 9 0.91 17.65 -7.23
C SER A 9 -0.11 18.36 -6.34
N GLN A 10 -1.21 18.76 -6.93
CA GLN A 10 -2.39 19.28 -6.25
C GLN A 10 -2.98 18.23 -5.30
N ARG A 11 -3.73 18.69 -4.32
CA ARG A 11 -4.52 17.78 -3.48
C ARG A 11 -5.59 17.07 -4.32
N PRO A 12 -6.01 15.84 -3.96
CA PRO A 12 -7.00 15.08 -4.74
C PRO A 12 -8.32 15.83 -4.98
N TRP A 13 -8.77 16.63 -4.01
CA TRP A 13 -9.99 17.43 -4.13
C TRP A 13 -9.82 18.74 -4.91
N GLU A 14 -8.60 19.11 -5.29
CA GLU A 14 -8.26 20.25 -6.15
C GLU A 14 -8.06 19.83 -7.61
N GLY A 15 -8.28 18.54 -7.92
CA GLY A 15 -8.12 17.97 -9.25
C GLY A 15 -6.98 16.96 -9.37
N GLY A 16 -6.03 16.95 -8.44
CA GLY A 16 -4.94 15.96 -8.39
C GLY A 16 -3.93 16.05 -9.52
N ASN A 17 -3.86 17.17 -10.24
CA ASN A 17 -2.91 17.40 -11.32
C ASN A 17 -1.52 17.84 -10.81
N ALA A 18 -0.52 17.91 -11.69
CA ALA A 18 0.76 18.49 -11.36
C ALA A 18 0.61 19.97 -10.94
N LEU A 19 1.43 20.42 -9.99
CA LEU A 19 1.46 21.85 -9.61
C LEU A 19 2.03 22.69 -10.75
N SER A 20 1.45 23.88 -10.95
CA SER A 20 1.96 24.91 -11.87
C SER A 20 2.72 26.03 -11.16
N GLN A 21 2.59 26.12 -9.84
CA GLN A 21 3.28 27.08 -8.96
C GLN A 21 3.89 26.34 -7.78
N ASP A 22 4.93 26.91 -7.21
CA ASP A 22 5.67 26.32 -6.07
C ASP A 22 6.12 24.87 -6.32
N VAL A 23 6.51 24.60 -7.56
CA VAL A 23 6.96 23.29 -8.01
C VAL A 23 8.28 22.93 -7.35
N TRP A 24 8.40 21.68 -6.88
CA TRP A 24 9.67 21.14 -6.38
C TRP A 24 10.13 19.92 -7.17
N GLN A 25 11.43 19.63 -7.12
CA GLN A 25 12.04 18.51 -7.81
C GLN A 25 11.43 17.18 -7.36
N THR A 26 10.98 16.39 -8.31
CA THR A 26 10.47 15.03 -8.08
C THR A 26 11.56 14.00 -8.43
N TYR A 27 11.46 12.82 -7.83
CA TYR A 27 12.42 11.73 -8.01
C TYR A 27 11.67 10.43 -8.35
N GLY A 28 12.33 9.54 -9.09
CA GLY A 28 11.79 8.24 -9.44
C GLY A 28 12.88 7.24 -9.80
N PRO A 29 12.53 5.98 -10.10
CA PRO A 29 13.50 5.01 -10.61
C PRO A 29 14.05 5.42 -11.99
N SER A 30 13.24 6.09 -12.81
CA SER A 30 13.56 6.53 -14.15
C SER A 30 12.97 7.91 -14.41
N ALA A 31 13.53 8.66 -15.37
CA ALA A 31 13.06 9.99 -15.77
C ALA A 31 11.78 9.91 -16.65
N ILE A 32 10.73 9.27 -16.13
CA ILE A 32 9.46 9.04 -16.81
C ILE A 32 8.36 9.75 -16.03
N PRO A 33 7.69 10.79 -16.59
CA PRO A 33 6.60 11.48 -15.93
C PRO A 33 5.41 10.53 -15.67
N PHE A 34 4.56 10.88 -14.71
CA PHE A 34 3.37 10.07 -14.40
C PHE A 34 2.36 10.06 -15.54
N ALA A 35 2.18 11.21 -16.19
CA ALA A 35 1.29 11.42 -17.33
C ALA A 35 1.72 12.68 -18.09
N ASP A 36 1.09 12.93 -19.23
CA ASP A 36 1.27 14.17 -19.99
C ASP A 36 0.96 15.39 -19.12
N GLY A 37 1.83 16.39 -19.18
CA GLY A 37 1.74 17.60 -18.35
C GLY A 37 2.24 17.45 -16.91
N TRP A 38 2.70 16.26 -16.49
CA TRP A 38 3.35 16.06 -15.21
C TRP A 38 4.86 16.33 -15.29
N HIS A 39 5.43 16.69 -14.13
CA HIS A 39 6.88 16.92 -14.02
C HIS A 39 7.65 15.64 -14.29
N THR A 40 8.69 15.74 -15.12
CA THR A 40 9.64 14.62 -15.30
C THR A 40 10.49 14.49 -14.05
N PRO A 41 10.45 13.34 -13.36
CA PRO A 41 11.27 13.13 -12.18
C PRO A 41 12.74 12.99 -12.56
N GLU A 42 13.64 13.36 -11.65
CA GLU A 42 15.04 12.98 -11.74
C GLU A 42 15.19 11.49 -11.40
N ALA A 43 15.89 10.75 -12.25
CA ALA A 43 16.21 9.35 -11.98
C ALA A 43 17.22 9.27 -10.83
N LEU A 44 16.89 8.47 -9.81
CA LEU A 44 17.74 8.33 -8.63
C LEU A 44 19.06 7.64 -8.98
N ASP A 45 20.17 8.27 -8.67
CA ASP A 45 21.50 7.68 -8.61
C ASP A 45 21.73 6.96 -7.27
N ASP A 46 22.90 6.35 -7.10
CA ASP A 46 23.25 5.60 -5.88
C ASP A 46 23.17 6.50 -4.62
N ALA A 47 23.58 7.75 -4.72
CA ALA A 47 23.50 8.70 -3.60
C ALA A 47 22.04 9.05 -3.28
N GLY A 48 21.20 9.23 -4.30
CA GLY A 48 19.77 9.44 -4.17
C GLY A 48 19.05 8.24 -3.54
N LEU A 49 19.37 7.03 -3.99
CA LEU A 49 18.84 5.79 -3.39
C LEU A 49 19.23 5.66 -1.92
N ALA A 50 20.50 5.89 -1.58
CA ALA A 50 20.97 5.86 -0.20
C ALA A 50 20.30 6.92 0.67
N ARG A 51 20.17 8.16 0.19
CA ARG A 51 19.48 9.26 0.88
C ARG A 51 18.03 8.93 1.18
N ILE A 52 17.28 8.39 0.20
CA ILE A 52 15.87 8.05 0.41
C ILE A 52 15.74 6.86 1.37
N LYS A 53 16.57 5.83 1.24
CA LYS A 53 16.61 4.71 2.19
C LYS A 53 16.84 5.22 3.62
N GLN A 54 17.78 6.14 3.83
CA GLN A 54 18.02 6.74 5.12
C GLN A 54 16.81 7.54 5.63
N ALA A 55 16.08 8.25 4.76
CA ALA A 55 14.87 8.98 5.13
C ALA A 55 13.74 8.06 5.62
N PHE A 56 13.58 6.86 5.05
CA PHE A 56 12.67 5.82 5.56
C PHE A 56 13.09 5.34 6.94
N VAL A 57 14.38 5.05 7.13
CA VAL A 57 14.96 4.66 8.44
C VAL A 57 14.73 5.72 9.50
N ASP A 58 15.01 6.99 9.18
CA ASP A 58 14.82 8.10 10.11
C ASP A 58 13.35 8.33 10.46
N SER A 59 12.45 8.08 9.50
CA SER A 59 11.00 8.14 9.75
C SER A 59 10.55 7.02 10.68
N ALA A 60 11.07 5.81 10.51
CA ALA A 60 10.79 4.68 11.39
C ALA A 60 11.29 4.95 12.83
N LYS A 61 12.52 5.46 12.98
CA LYS A 61 13.05 5.87 14.30
C LYS A 61 12.21 6.94 14.97
N ARG A 62 11.66 7.90 14.20
CA ARG A 62 10.72 8.91 14.75
C ARG A 62 9.41 8.27 15.20
N ALA A 63 8.85 7.32 14.42
CA ALA A 63 7.64 6.61 14.80
C ALA A 63 7.81 5.84 16.11
N VAL A 64 8.91 5.09 16.26
CA VAL A 64 9.27 4.39 17.52
C VAL A 64 9.34 5.37 18.70
N ARG A 65 10.05 6.49 18.52
CA ARG A 65 10.19 7.49 19.59
C ARG A 65 8.86 8.13 20.01
N LEU A 66 7.89 8.19 19.09
CA LEU A 66 6.55 8.72 19.35
C LEU A 66 5.59 7.69 19.93
N GLY A 67 6.01 6.43 20.13
CA GLY A 67 5.18 5.37 20.66
C GLY A 67 4.14 4.85 19.67
N ILE A 68 4.43 4.89 18.38
CA ILE A 68 3.59 4.27 17.34
C ILE A 68 3.71 2.75 17.43
N ASP A 69 2.59 2.03 17.39
CA ASP A 69 2.54 0.58 17.63
C ASP A 69 2.93 -0.27 16.42
N ALA A 70 2.77 0.25 15.18
CA ALA A 70 3.08 -0.46 13.95
C ALA A 70 3.44 0.50 12.81
N ILE A 71 4.20 0.04 11.82
CA ILE A 71 4.54 0.79 10.60
C ILE A 71 4.04 0.03 9.38
N GLU A 72 3.33 0.73 8.48
CA GLU A 72 3.02 0.21 7.14
C GLU A 72 3.85 0.98 6.09
N LEU A 73 4.71 0.26 5.36
CA LEU A 73 5.45 0.82 4.23
C LEU A 73 4.54 0.89 3.01
N HIS A 74 4.47 2.07 2.40
CA HIS A 74 3.61 2.29 1.25
C HIS A 74 4.33 1.96 -0.06
N ALA A 75 4.10 0.76 -0.59
CA ALA A 75 4.62 0.26 -1.86
C ALA A 75 3.50 0.13 -2.93
N ALA A 76 2.52 1.05 -2.91
CA ALA A 76 1.32 0.99 -3.74
C ALA A 76 1.03 2.32 -4.47
N HIS A 77 -0.02 2.33 -5.29
CA HIS A 77 -0.70 3.49 -5.88
C HIS A 77 0.19 4.40 -6.73
N GLY A 78 1.23 3.83 -7.36
CA GLY A 78 2.15 4.57 -8.21
C GLY A 78 3.08 5.51 -7.45
N TYR A 79 3.27 5.32 -6.13
CA TYR A 79 4.28 6.01 -5.35
C TYR A 79 5.64 5.33 -5.47
N LEU A 80 6.68 5.87 -4.87
CA LEU A 80 8.06 5.55 -5.19
C LEU A 80 8.38 4.04 -5.19
N LEU A 81 8.02 3.31 -4.13
CA LEU A 81 8.33 1.88 -4.05
C LEU A 81 7.55 1.07 -5.12
N HIS A 82 6.28 1.43 -5.40
CA HIS A 82 5.55 0.84 -6.52
C HIS A 82 6.21 1.16 -7.87
N GLN A 83 6.75 2.38 -8.04
CA GLN A 83 7.45 2.76 -9.26
C GLN A 83 8.68 1.89 -9.51
N PHE A 84 9.39 1.45 -8.47
CA PHE A 84 10.50 0.48 -8.60
C PHE A 84 10.02 -0.91 -9.01
N LEU A 85 8.90 -1.37 -8.47
CA LEU A 85 8.32 -2.68 -8.77
C LEU A 85 7.87 -2.80 -10.24
N SER A 86 7.22 -1.76 -10.75
CA SER A 86 6.53 -1.79 -12.04
C SER A 86 7.45 -1.48 -13.23
N PRO A 87 7.44 -2.34 -14.28
CA PRO A 87 8.26 -2.12 -15.48
C PRO A 87 7.85 -0.89 -16.30
N ILE A 88 6.61 -0.39 -16.18
CA ILE A 88 6.18 0.82 -16.91
C ILE A 88 6.71 2.11 -16.29
N SER A 89 7.20 2.08 -15.08
CA SER A 89 7.80 3.23 -14.39
C SER A 89 9.28 3.04 -14.05
N ASN A 90 9.78 1.81 -14.11
CA ASN A 90 11.17 1.45 -13.87
C ASN A 90 11.80 0.86 -15.13
N GLN A 91 12.54 1.69 -15.86
CA GLN A 91 13.29 1.31 -17.07
C GLN A 91 14.79 1.42 -16.83
N ARG A 92 15.23 1.16 -15.59
CA ARG A 92 16.66 1.09 -15.24
C ARG A 92 17.29 -0.15 -15.87
N ASP A 93 18.56 -0.05 -16.18
CA ASP A 93 19.44 -1.12 -16.70
C ASP A 93 20.52 -1.57 -15.71
N ASP A 94 20.43 -1.08 -14.45
CA ASP A 94 21.32 -1.43 -13.35
C ASP A 94 20.71 -2.51 -12.42
N ALA A 95 21.31 -2.69 -11.24
CA ALA A 95 20.88 -3.68 -10.24
C ALA A 95 19.46 -3.45 -9.68
N TYR A 96 18.82 -2.33 -9.99
CA TYR A 96 17.49 -1.97 -9.50
C TYR A 96 16.41 -1.96 -10.59
N GLY A 97 16.71 -2.44 -11.81
CA GLY A 97 15.78 -2.45 -12.94
C GLY A 97 15.92 -3.66 -13.86
N GLY A 98 15.09 -3.73 -14.90
CA GLY A 98 15.04 -4.83 -15.86
C GLY A 98 14.34 -6.07 -15.29
N SER A 99 15.08 -7.05 -14.78
CA SER A 99 14.51 -8.29 -14.26
C SER A 99 13.60 -8.07 -13.05
N LEU A 100 12.67 -9.02 -12.80
CA LEU A 100 11.82 -8.98 -11.62
C LEU A 100 12.65 -8.90 -10.34
N GLU A 101 13.66 -9.73 -10.20
CA GLU A 101 14.57 -9.74 -9.04
C GLU A 101 15.16 -8.35 -8.76
N ASN A 102 15.66 -7.66 -9.80
CA ASN A 102 16.25 -6.34 -9.66
C ASN A 102 15.20 -5.29 -9.26
N ARG A 103 13.98 -5.36 -9.82
CA ARG A 103 12.90 -4.43 -9.49
C ARG A 103 12.39 -4.61 -8.04
N LEU A 104 12.46 -5.82 -7.49
CA LEU A 104 12.13 -6.10 -6.09
C LEU A 104 13.20 -5.59 -5.12
N ARG A 105 14.46 -5.48 -5.54
CA ARG A 105 15.63 -5.24 -4.69
C ARG A 105 15.49 -3.98 -3.84
N TYR A 106 15.21 -2.84 -4.42
CA TYR A 106 15.14 -1.59 -3.66
C TYR A 106 13.98 -1.54 -2.65
N PRO A 107 12.75 -1.94 -3.00
CA PRO A 107 11.67 -2.09 -2.01
C PRO A 107 12.00 -3.04 -0.85
N LEU A 108 12.66 -4.17 -1.11
CA LEU A 108 13.10 -5.10 -0.06
C LEU A 108 14.20 -4.51 0.81
N GLU A 109 15.19 -3.83 0.24
CA GLU A 109 16.22 -3.11 1.01
C GLU A 109 15.63 -2.04 1.93
N ILE A 110 14.58 -1.33 1.48
CA ILE A 110 13.86 -0.36 2.33
C ILE A 110 13.16 -1.09 3.48
N PHE A 111 12.49 -2.22 3.19
CA PHE A 111 11.81 -3.02 4.21
C PHE A 111 12.81 -3.50 5.27
N ASP A 112 13.92 -4.12 4.86
CA ASP A 112 14.95 -4.64 5.77
C ASP A 112 15.58 -3.52 6.61
N ALA A 113 15.90 -2.38 5.99
CA ALA A 113 16.47 -1.24 6.68
C ALA A 113 15.54 -0.63 7.73
N VAL A 114 14.23 -0.60 7.46
CA VAL A 114 13.22 -0.15 8.43
C VAL A 114 13.07 -1.18 9.55
N LYS A 115 12.95 -2.46 9.21
CA LYS A 115 12.81 -3.55 10.18
C LYS A 115 14.00 -3.63 11.14
N ALA A 116 15.20 -3.36 10.66
CA ALA A 116 16.43 -3.38 11.47
C ALA A 116 16.50 -2.29 12.56
N VAL A 117 15.68 -1.25 12.51
CA VAL A 117 15.74 -0.09 13.43
C VAL A 117 14.52 0.06 14.32
N VAL A 118 13.54 -0.81 14.20
CA VAL A 118 12.37 -0.85 15.07
C VAL A 118 12.53 -1.97 16.12
N PRO A 119 11.83 -1.90 17.26
CA PRO A 119 11.78 -2.99 18.23
C PRO A 119 11.36 -4.32 17.58
N ALA A 120 11.87 -5.44 18.08
CA ALA A 120 11.62 -6.76 17.49
C ALA A 120 10.13 -7.18 17.53
N ASP A 121 9.38 -6.67 18.49
CA ASP A 121 7.95 -6.88 18.69
C ASP A 121 7.06 -5.86 17.96
N MET A 122 7.65 -4.83 17.33
CA MET A 122 6.91 -3.85 16.55
C MET A 122 6.63 -4.37 15.14
N PRO A 123 5.35 -4.53 14.73
CA PRO A 123 5.02 -5.01 13.40
C PRO A 123 5.44 -4.01 12.31
N VAL A 124 6.08 -4.51 11.26
CA VAL A 124 6.32 -3.78 10.01
C VAL A 124 5.52 -4.46 8.90
N LEU A 125 4.56 -3.73 8.37
CA LEU A 125 3.67 -4.16 7.31
C LEU A 125 4.08 -3.51 5.98
N VAL A 126 3.57 -4.07 4.87
CA VAL A 126 3.71 -3.45 3.55
C VAL A 126 2.34 -3.34 2.89
N ARG A 127 2.05 -2.19 2.27
CA ARG A 127 0.91 -2.03 1.38
C ARG A 127 1.38 -2.03 -0.06
N VAL A 128 0.78 -2.89 -0.90
CA VAL A 128 1.14 -3.08 -2.30
C VAL A 128 -0.05 -2.84 -3.23
N SER A 129 0.20 -2.34 -4.44
CA SER A 129 -0.75 -2.50 -5.55
C SER A 129 -0.43 -3.80 -6.24
N ALA A 130 -1.34 -4.77 -6.20
CA ALA A 130 -1.13 -6.09 -6.77
C ALA A 130 -1.25 -6.14 -8.31
N SER A 131 -1.71 -5.06 -8.93
CA SER A 131 -1.77 -4.92 -10.38
C SER A 131 -1.77 -3.44 -10.77
N ASP A 132 -1.11 -3.11 -11.88
CA ASP A 132 -1.22 -1.81 -12.54
C ASP A 132 -2.50 -1.70 -13.38
N TRP A 133 -3.16 -2.82 -13.68
CA TRP A 133 -4.29 -2.90 -14.62
C TRP A 133 -3.94 -2.37 -16.03
N VAL A 134 -2.69 -2.57 -16.44
CA VAL A 134 -2.13 -2.16 -17.73
C VAL A 134 -1.30 -3.31 -18.29
N ASP A 135 -1.48 -3.63 -19.56
CA ASP A 135 -0.70 -4.66 -20.26
C ASP A 135 0.80 -4.33 -20.20
N GLY A 136 1.62 -5.33 -19.85
CA GLY A 136 3.06 -5.15 -19.67
C GLY A 136 3.47 -4.37 -18.42
N GLY A 137 2.53 -4.07 -17.52
CA GLY A 137 2.77 -3.45 -16.23
C GLY A 137 3.08 -4.46 -15.12
N TRP A 138 2.92 -4.01 -13.89
CA TRP A 138 2.97 -4.86 -12.70
C TRP A 138 1.66 -5.65 -12.57
N ASP A 139 1.75 -6.94 -12.25
CA ASP A 139 0.64 -7.88 -12.18
C ASP A 139 0.67 -8.70 -10.86
N VAL A 140 -0.34 -9.56 -10.69
CA VAL A 140 -0.48 -10.37 -9.47
C VAL A 140 0.58 -11.45 -9.37
N GLU A 141 1.04 -12.01 -10.47
CA GLU A 141 2.10 -13.01 -10.52
C GLU A 141 3.42 -12.44 -9.99
N GLN A 142 3.79 -11.24 -10.42
CA GLN A 142 4.96 -10.53 -9.91
C GLN A 142 4.77 -10.12 -8.44
N THR A 143 3.54 -9.75 -8.05
CA THR A 143 3.21 -9.43 -6.65
C THR A 143 3.34 -10.66 -5.75
N ILE A 144 3.00 -11.85 -6.22
CA ILE A 144 3.18 -13.11 -5.49
C ILE A 144 4.66 -13.33 -5.16
N GLU A 145 5.56 -13.11 -6.10
CA GLU A 145 7.02 -13.26 -5.84
C GLU A 145 7.53 -12.20 -4.85
N PHE A 146 7.03 -10.97 -4.93
CA PHE A 146 7.33 -9.95 -3.94
C PHE A 146 6.76 -10.31 -2.55
N ALA A 147 5.54 -10.83 -2.49
CA ALA A 147 4.91 -11.26 -1.23
C ALA A 147 5.67 -12.41 -0.56
N LYS A 148 6.14 -13.41 -1.34
CA LYS A 148 6.99 -14.50 -0.82
C LYS A 148 8.31 -13.97 -0.25
N ALA A 149 8.94 -13.00 -0.92
CA ALA A 149 10.16 -12.39 -0.42
C ALA A 149 9.95 -11.61 0.87
N LEU A 150 8.83 -10.87 0.98
CA LEU A 150 8.43 -10.16 2.19
C LEU A 150 8.10 -11.12 3.34
N ASP A 151 7.39 -12.22 3.08
CA ASP A 151 7.08 -13.26 4.07
C ASP A 151 8.36 -13.88 4.63
N ALA A 152 9.29 -14.25 3.76
CA ALA A 152 10.62 -14.76 4.13
C ALA A 152 11.44 -13.74 4.94
N ALA A 153 11.30 -12.44 4.65
CA ALA A 153 11.92 -11.35 5.41
C ALA A 153 11.20 -11.05 6.74
N GLY A 154 10.07 -11.70 7.02
CA GLY A 154 9.25 -11.56 8.23
C GLY A 154 8.43 -10.27 8.25
N CYS A 155 7.82 -9.92 7.13
CA CYS A 155 6.76 -8.92 7.06
C CYS A 155 5.57 -9.38 7.91
N ALA A 156 5.04 -8.47 8.73
CA ALA A 156 3.99 -8.82 9.67
C ALA A 156 2.62 -9.01 9.01
N SER A 157 2.36 -8.34 7.89
CA SER A 157 1.14 -8.49 7.08
C SER A 157 1.30 -7.76 5.75
N LEU A 158 0.62 -8.23 4.69
CA LEU A 158 0.55 -7.55 3.41
C LEU A 158 -0.85 -6.99 3.17
N HIS A 159 -0.93 -5.68 2.94
CA HIS A 159 -2.17 -4.98 2.64
C HIS A 159 -2.32 -4.84 1.11
N VAL A 160 -3.27 -5.58 0.53
CA VAL A 160 -3.39 -5.77 -0.93
C VAL A 160 -4.39 -4.78 -1.52
N SER A 161 -3.88 -3.82 -2.27
CA SER A 161 -4.63 -2.86 -3.08
C SER A 161 -4.30 -3.05 -4.56
N SER A 162 -4.64 -2.09 -5.43
CA SER A 162 -4.28 -2.14 -6.86
C SER A 162 -4.29 -0.76 -7.52
N GLY A 163 -3.66 -0.67 -8.68
CA GLY A 163 -3.67 0.50 -9.55
C GLY A 163 -2.87 1.71 -9.04
N GLY A 164 -3.09 2.83 -9.70
CA GLY A 164 -2.55 4.14 -9.33
C GLY A 164 -1.21 4.49 -9.98
N ASN A 165 -0.59 3.60 -10.75
CA ASN A 165 0.70 3.84 -11.38
C ASN A 165 0.59 4.40 -12.81
N SER A 166 -0.56 4.28 -13.45
CA SER A 166 -0.82 4.80 -14.80
C SER A 166 -2.25 5.28 -14.96
N LEU A 167 -2.48 6.32 -15.75
CA LEU A 167 -3.81 6.75 -16.16
C LEU A 167 -4.45 5.81 -17.20
N ALA A 168 -3.65 4.96 -17.86
CA ALA A 168 -4.15 3.95 -18.81
C ALA A 168 -4.76 2.72 -18.14
N GLN A 169 -4.76 2.66 -16.81
CA GLN A 169 -5.33 1.55 -16.04
C GLN A 169 -6.81 1.33 -16.37
N LYS A 170 -7.19 0.06 -16.56
CA LYS A 170 -8.57 -0.36 -16.85
C LYS A 170 -9.12 -1.20 -15.69
N ILE A 171 -9.60 -0.54 -14.66
CA ILE A 171 -10.10 -1.19 -13.45
C ILE A 171 -11.61 -1.37 -13.55
N ASN A 172 -12.09 -2.61 -13.44
CA ASN A 172 -13.51 -2.89 -13.25
C ASN A 172 -13.87 -2.71 -11.77
N ILE A 173 -14.26 -1.50 -11.40
CA ILE A 173 -14.53 -1.13 -10.01
C ILE A 173 -15.89 -1.67 -9.57
N GLY A 174 -15.93 -2.42 -8.46
CA GLY A 174 -17.13 -2.96 -7.84
C GLY A 174 -16.88 -3.36 -6.39
N TYR A 175 -17.89 -3.83 -5.70
CA TYR A 175 -17.75 -4.30 -4.32
C TYR A 175 -16.74 -5.43 -4.21
N GLY A 176 -15.65 -5.22 -3.45
CA GLY A 176 -14.60 -6.21 -3.25
C GLY A 176 -13.72 -6.48 -4.49
N TYR A 177 -13.62 -5.55 -5.46
CA TYR A 177 -12.92 -5.76 -6.73
C TYR A 177 -11.43 -6.15 -6.61
N GLN A 178 -10.84 -6.01 -5.44
CA GLN A 178 -9.45 -6.39 -5.15
C GLN A 178 -9.32 -7.66 -4.32
N THR A 179 -10.43 -8.26 -3.87
CA THR A 179 -10.38 -9.41 -2.96
C THR A 179 -9.82 -10.67 -3.60
N ASP A 180 -10.04 -10.85 -4.91
CA ASP A 180 -9.46 -11.97 -5.64
C ASP A 180 -7.92 -11.88 -5.71
N LEU A 181 -7.37 -10.68 -5.88
CA LEU A 181 -5.92 -10.46 -5.82
C LEU A 181 -5.37 -10.79 -4.42
N ALA A 182 -6.08 -10.38 -3.36
CA ALA A 182 -5.71 -10.71 -1.99
C ALA A 182 -5.72 -12.23 -1.75
N LYS A 183 -6.75 -12.92 -2.25
CA LYS A 183 -6.86 -14.39 -2.15
C LYS A 183 -5.71 -15.11 -2.83
N GLN A 184 -5.38 -14.75 -4.06
CA GLN A 184 -4.29 -15.38 -4.80
C GLN A 184 -2.95 -15.28 -4.05
N ILE A 185 -2.68 -14.14 -3.41
CA ILE A 185 -1.48 -13.93 -2.60
C ILE A 185 -1.57 -14.75 -1.31
N ARG A 186 -2.73 -14.71 -0.61
CA ARG A 186 -2.96 -15.46 0.63
C ARG A 186 -2.73 -16.95 0.48
N ASP A 187 -3.07 -17.52 -0.65
CA ASP A 187 -2.95 -18.96 -0.92
C ASP A 187 -1.48 -19.43 -0.98
N VAL A 188 -0.51 -18.53 -1.05
CA VAL A 188 0.92 -18.85 -1.29
C VAL A 188 1.91 -18.26 -0.28
N VAL A 189 1.43 -17.54 0.74
CA VAL A 189 2.24 -16.97 1.84
C VAL A 189 1.68 -17.35 3.20
N ALA A 190 2.52 -17.30 4.25
CA ALA A 190 2.11 -17.57 5.62
C ALA A 190 1.69 -16.30 6.38
N MET A 191 2.23 -15.14 6.00
CA MET A 191 1.87 -13.87 6.63
C MET A 191 0.39 -13.51 6.40
N PRO A 192 -0.29 -12.89 7.38
CA PRO A 192 -1.67 -12.43 7.23
C PRO A 192 -1.86 -11.44 6.07
N ILE A 193 -2.99 -11.54 5.37
CA ILE A 193 -3.34 -10.68 4.23
C ILE A 193 -4.52 -9.78 4.60
N ILE A 194 -4.39 -8.49 4.29
CA ILE A 194 -5.44 -7.49 4.47
C ILE A 194 -6.05 -7.15 3.11
N ALA A 195 -7.36 -7.41 2.94
CA ALA A 195 -8.09 -7.00 1.75
C ALA A 195 -8.69 -5.59 1.91
N VAL A 196 -8.71 -4.84 0.82
CA VAL A 196 -9.35 -3.52 0.74
C VAL A 196 -9.98 -3.35 -0.64
N GLY A 197 -10.98 -2.48 -0.77
CA GLY A 197 -11.57 -2.09 -2.04
C GLY A 197 -13.08 -2.21 -2.06
N MET A 198 -13.78 -1.10 -1.82
CA MET A 198 -15.25 -1.02 -1.75
C MET A 198 -15.88 -2.10 -0.85
N ILE A 199 -15.25 -2.39 0.27
CA ILE A 199 -15.84 -3.17 1.34
C ILE A 199 -16.60 -2.18 2.23
N THR A 200 -17.92 -2.30 2.29
CA THR A 200 -18.79 -1.34 2.99
C THR A 200 -19.82 -2.03 3.88
N ASP A 201 -20.23 -3.23 3.51
CA ASP A 201 -21.24 -4.00 4.22
C ASP A 201 -20.61 -5.01 5.19
N PRO A 202 -21.13 -5.15 6.43
CA PRO A 202 -20.63 -6.10 7.41
C PRO A 202 -20.64 -7.56 6.96
N VAL A 203 -21.70 -7.98 6.22
CA VAL A 203 -21.80 -9.37 5.73
C VAL A 203 -20.79 -9.60 4.61
N GLN A 204 -20.54 -8.61 3.75
CA GLN A 204 -19.46 -8.67 2.75
C GLN A 204 -18.10 -8.86 3.44
N ALA A 205 -17.80 -8.05 4.46
CA ALA A 205 -16.55 -8.14 5.21
C ALA A 205 -16.37 -9.52 5.88
N GLU A 206 -17.40 -10.00 6.54
CA GLU A 206 -17.41 -11.33 7.15
C GLU A 206 -17.24 -12.45 6.11
N THR A 207 -17.90 -12.34 4.96
CA THR A 207 -17.80 -13.32 3.88
C THR A 207 -16.35 -13.43 3.36
N ILE A 208 -15.65 -12.31 3.16
CA ILE A 208 -14.24 -12.29 2.74
C ILE A 208 -13.37 -13.09 3.71
N ILE A 209 -13.56 -12.88 5.02
CA ILE A 209 -12.81 -13.61 6.06
C ILE A 209 -13.20 -15.09 6.09
N ARG A 210 -14.49 -15.39 6.17
CA ARG A 210 -15.00 -16.77 6.32
C ARG A 210 -14.70 -17.67 5.13
N THR A 211 -14.67 -17.09 3.93
CA THR A 211 -14.34 -17.85 2.72
C THR A 211 -12.83 -17.91 2.44
N GLY A 212 -12.00 -17.35 3.34
CA GLY A 212 -10.55 -17.39 3.23
C GLY A 212 -9.98 -16.53 2.10
N GLN A 213 -10.66 -15.43 1.72
CA GLN A 213 -10.13 -14.51 0.73
C GLN A 213 -9.07 -13.58 1.32
N ALA A 214 -9.17 -13.27 2.62
CA ALA A 214 -8.20 -12.52 3.39
C ALA A 214 -8.32 -12.87 4.88
N ASP A 215 -7.37 -12.45 5.69
CA ASP A 215 -7.35 -12.61 7.14
C ASP A 215 -7.93 -11.38 7.85
N MET A 216 -7.85 -10.23 7.20
CA MET A 216 -8.37 -8.95 7.68
C MET A 216 -8.98 -8.15 6.52
N VAL A 217 -9.85 -7.19 6.86
CA VAL A 217 -10.38 -6.22 5.91
C VAL A 217 -10.04 -4.79 6.34
N ALA A 218 -9.76 -3.94 5.36
CA ALA A 218 -9.52 -2.52 5.57
C ALA A 218 -10.59 -1.68 4.86
N LEU A 219 -11.07 -0.65 5.55
CA LEU A 219 -12.04 0.29 5.05
C LEU A 219 -11.46 1.71 5.14
N ALA A 220 -11.60 2.51 4.10
CA ALA A 220 -11.16 3.91 4.10
C ALA A 220 -12.36 4.87 4.08
N ARG A 221 -12.93 5.08 2.90
CA ARG A 221 -14.07 6.01 2.71
C ARG A 221 -15.29 5.65 3.55
N GLU A 222 -15.50 4.35 3.83
CA GLU A 222 -16.59 3.90 4.69
C GLU A 222 -16.39 4.37 6.14
N PHE A 223 -15.17 4.30 6.69
CA PHE A 223 -14.90 4.85 8.02
C PHE A 223 -14.98 6.39 8.08
N LEU A 224 -14.69 7.09 6.97
CA LEU A 224 -14.92 8.54 6.91
C LEU A 224 -16.42 8.88 6.95
N ARG A 225 -17.26 8.03 6.35
CA ARG A 225 -18.72 8.18 6.34
C ARG A 225 -19.35 7.74 7.66
N ASP A 226 -18.88 6.63 8.22
CA ASP A 226 -19.37 6.03 9.46
C ASP A 226 -18.20 5.63 10.36
N PRO A 227 -17.72 6.52 11.24
CA PRO A 227 -16.65 6.24 12.18
C PRO A 227 -16.95 5.08 13.15
N HIS A 228 -18.24 4.78 13.38
CA HIS A 228 -18.72 3.69 14.24
C HIS A 228 -19.09 2.42 13.47
N TRP A 229 -18.63 2.29 12.25
CA TRP A 229 -18.90 1.12 11.39
C TRP A 229 -18.66 -0.21 12.11
N THR A 230 -17.59 -0.33 12.91
CA THR A 230 -17.25 -1.55 13.64
C THR A 230 -18.34 -1.95 14.62
N TRP A 231 -18.98 -1.00 15.32
CA TRP A 231 -20.09 -1.29 16.23
C TRP A 231 -21.33 -1.75 15.47
N ARG A 232 -21.63 -1.09 14.35
CA ARG A 232 -22.72 -1.50 13.45
C ARG A 232 -22.46 -2.90 12.86
N ALA A 233 -21.22 -3.19 12.47
CA ALA A 233 -20.84 -4.51 11.97
C ALA A 233 -20.98 -5.59 13.05
N ALA A 234 -20.50 -5.36 14.27
CA ALA A 234 -20.67 -6.28 15.38
C ALA A 234 -22.14 -6.59 15.64
N LYS A 235 -23.01 -5.57 15.67
CA LYS A 235 -24.46 -5.75 15.82
C LYS A 235 -25.06 -6.57 14.69
N ALA A 236 -24.76 -6.23 13.41
CA ALA A 236 -25.29 -6.94 12.24
C ALA A 236 -24.86 -8.41 12.21
N LEU A 237 -23.64 -8.71 12.68
CA LEU A 237 -23.07 -10.05 12.75
C LEU A 237 -23.36 -10.78 14.07
N ARG A 238 -24.18 -10.20 14.95
CA ARG A 238 -24.52 -10.75 16.27
C ARG A 238 -23.27 -11.07 17.11
N SER A 239 -22.28 -10.19 17.05
CA SER A 239 -21.01 -10.26 17.76
C SER A 239 -20.91 -9.14 18.80
N THR A 240 -19.89 -9.18 19.63
CA THR A 240 -19.60 -8.12 20.61
C THR A 240 -18.44 -7.25 20.12
N SER A 241 -18.46 -5.98 20.49
CA SER A 241 -17.35 -5.06 20.30
C SER A 241 -17.06 -4.30 21.58
N SER A 242 -15.80 -3.94 21.79
CA SER A 242 -15.45 -3.00 22.86
C SER A 242 -15.99 -1.62 22.53
N VAL A 243 -16.74 -1.05 23.44
CA VAL A 243 -17.36 0.27 23.31
C VAL A 243 -17.02 1.06 24.57
N PRO A 244 -16.52 2.30 24.46
CA PRO A 244 -16.33 3.15 25.65
C PRO A 244 -17.62 3.34 26.42
N ASP A 245 -17.54 3.39 27.75
CA ASP A 245 -18.71 3.45 28.64
C ASP A 245 -19.68 4.58 28.30
N GLN A 246 -19.16 5.71 27.81
CA GLN A 246 -19.95 6.87 27.38
C GLN A 246 -20.93 6.54 26.26
N TYR A 247 -20.62 5.55 25.41
CA TYR A 247 -21.43 5.13 24.27
C TYR A 247 -22.25 3.84 24.53
N ALA A 248 -22.06 3.18 25.69
CA ALA A 248 -22.68 1.90 26.00
C ALA A 248 -24.20 1.93 25.78
N ARG A 249 -24.87 3.01 26.18
CA ARG A 249 -26.33 3.17 25.99
C ARG A 249 -26.75 3.26 24.53
N ALA A 250 -25.89 3.74 23.63
CA ALA A 250 -26.19 3.87 22.21
C ALA A 250 -26.09 2.54 21.44
N VAL A 251 -25.36 1.56 21.98
CA VAL A 251 -25.16 0.25 21.33
C VAL A 251 -26.10 -0.83 21.86
N THR A 252 -26.70 -0.62 23.03
CA THR A 252 -27.65 -1.56 23.69
C THR A 252 -29.07 -1.46 23.15
N PHE A 253 -29.42 -0.44 22.37
CA PHE A 253 -30.70 -0.36 21.69
C PHE A 253 -30.71 -1.27 20.45
N SER A 254 -31.18 -2.49 20.64
CA SER A 254 -31.47 -3.47 19.58
C SER A 254 -32.93 -3.36 19.14
#